data_21b9379c7be594732826b3d9754a26c1
#
_entry.id   21b9379c7be594732826b3d9754a26c1
#
_cell.length_a   1.000
_cell.length_b   1.000
_cell.length_c   1.000
_cell.angle_alpha   90.00
_cell.angle_beta   90.00
_cell.angle_gamma   90.00
#
_symmetry.space_group_name_H-M   'P 1'
#
loop_
_entity.id
_entity.type
_entity.pdbx_description
1 polymer ?
#
loop_
_entity_poly.entity_id
_entity_poly.type
_entity_poly.pdbx_seq_one_letter_code
_entity_poly.pdbx_strand_id
1 'polypeptide(L)'
;MNDLLLCKPGEIFLKGLNKHYFEERLVANVKRRLKPIGHFRVTYLQSALYIEAADDAADLDAAYDAVRKVFGIATITRAAACEKDKDAITALAKSYLHDAMTAAHSFKVETKRSDKRFPMTSIELSQYVGGELAEAFPNTVVDVHDPELTVRLEVREQAAYVHAQAVEAAGGMPVGCNGAAVTLLSGGIDSPVSSYMIAKRGVRLVPVHFFSFPYTSELAK
;
A
#
# COMPACT_ATOMS: atom_id res chain seq x y z
N MET A 1 13.70 7.29 12.17
CA MET A 1 12.57 6.34 12.08
C MET A 1 12.50 5.93 10.62
N ASN A 2 12.50 4.63 10.29
CA ASN A 2 12.49 4.19 8.89
C ASN A 2 11.05 4.06 8.40
N ASP A 3 10.44 5.21 8.08
CA ASP A 3 9.09 5.25 7.52
C ASP A 3 9.08 4.76 6.07
N LEU A 4 8.07 4.00 5.72
CA LEU A 4 7.90 3.44 4.39
C LEU A 4 6.42 3.26 4.04
N LEU A 5 6.15 3.05 2.75
CA LEU A 5 4.83 2.61 2.30
C LEU A 5 4.86 1.09 2.07
N LEU A 6 3.92 0.40 2.70
CA LEU A 6 3.67 -1.01 2.51
C LEU A 6 2.42 -1.18 1.64
N CYS A 7 2.60 -1.74 0.44
CA CYS A 7 1.51 -1.96 -0.49
C CYS A 7 1.27 -3.45 -0.70
N LYS A 8 0.01 -3.87 -0.66
CA LYS A 8 -0.36 -5.25 -0.97
C LYS A 8 -1.03 -5.28 -2.35
N PRO A 9 -0.53 -6.10 -3.29
CA PRO A 9 -1.18 -6.30 -4.57
C PRO A 9 -2.50 -7.07 -4.40
N GLY A 10 -3.41 -6.88 -5.34
CA GLY A 10 -4.70 -7.56 -5.36
C GLY A 10 -4.67 -8.86 -6.17
N GLU A 11 -5.32 -8.86 -7.32
CA GLU A 11 -5.57 -10.04 -8.16
C GLU A 11 -4.30 -10.77 -8.66
N ILE A 12 -3.12 -10.17 -8.53
CA ILE A 12 -1.83 -10.76 -8.95
C ILE A 12 -1.57 -12.12 -8.27
N PHE A 13 -2.04 -12.30 -7.03
CA PHE A 13 -1.88 -13.57 -6.31
C PHE A 13 -2.47 -14.78 -7.03
N LEU A 14 -3.47 -14.57 -7.86
CA LEU A 14 -4.22 -15.62 -8.55
C LEU A 14 -3.54 -16.07 -9.87
N LYS A 15 -2.39 -15.48 -10.25
CA LYS A 15 -1.79 -15.65 -11.58
C LYS A 15 -0.87 -16.86 -11.75
N GLY A 16 -0.71 -17.71 -10.72
CA GLY A 16 0.05 -18.94 -10.83
C GLY A 16 1.47 -18.74 -11.40
N LEU A 17 1.84 -19.50 -12.44
CA LEU A 17 3.18 -19.48 -13.04
C LEU A 17 3.57 -18.14 -13.67
N ASN A 18 2.62 -17.32 -14.08
CA ASN A 18 2.87 -16.01 -14.71
C ASN A 18 2.99 -14.86 -13.69
N LYS A 19 2.94 -15.14 -12.39
CA LYS A 19 2.93 -14.14 -11.32
C LYS A 19 4.08 -13.14 -11.44
N HIS A 20 5.30 -13.61 -11.72
CA HIS A 20 6.49 -12.77 -11.83
C HIS A 20 6.36 -11.66 -12.87
N TYR A 21 5.80 -11.95 -14.04
CA TYR A 21 5.54 -10.94 -15.07
C TYR A 21 4.64 -9.79 -14.57
N PHE A 22 3.60 -10.11 -13.80
CA PHE A 22 2.70 -9.10 -13.26
C PHE A 22 3.36 -8.28 -12.13
N GLU A 23 4.19 -8.92 -11.31
CA GLU A 23 4.96 -8.28 -10.24
C GLU A 23 5.96 -7.28 -10.83
N GLU A 24 6.75 -7.67 -11.83
CA GLU A 24 7.67 -6.79 -12.52
C GLU A 24 6.97 -5.60 -13.16
N ARG A 25 5.82 -5.83 -13.79
CA ARG A 25 5.01 -4.78 -14.40
C ARG A 25 4.49 -3.80 -13.34
N LEU A 26 4.04 -4.30 -12.20
CA LEU A 26 3.61 -3.46 -11.08
C LEU A 26 4.75 -2.59 -10.57
N VAL A 27 5.91 -3.20 -10.29
CA VAL A 27 7.12 -2.47 -9.84
C VAL A 27 7.51 -1.38 -10.83
N ALA A 28 7.52 -1.69 -12.12
CA ALA A 28 7.85 -0.73 -13.17
C ALA A 28 6.84 0.45 -13.21
N ASN A 29 5.56 0.16 -13.06
CA ASN A 29 4.50 1.19 -13.01
C ASN A 29 4.64 2.09 -11.79
N VAL A 30 4.93 1.53 -10.62
CA VAL A 30 5.15 2.29 -9.39
C VAL A 30 6.40 3.16 -9.51
N LYS A 31 7.53 2.61 -9.95
CA LYS A 31 8.78 3.38 -10.18
C LYS A 31 8.56 4.55 -11.13
N ARG A 32 7.83 4.32 -12.23
CA ARG A 32 7.49 5.38 -13.19
C ARG A 32 6.64 6.48 -12.55
N ARG A 33 5.69 6.09 -11.69
CA ARG A 33 4.80 7.03 -11.01
C ARG A 33 5.53 7.87 -9.96
N LEU A 34 6.53 7.29 -9.30
CA LEU A 34 7.33 7.95 -8.26
C LEU A 34 8.43 8.86 -8.83
N LYS A 35 8.90 8.61 -10.05
CA LYS A 35 10.00 9.35 -10.68
C LYS A 35 9.89 10.88 -10.59
N PRO A 36 8.73 11.52 -10.80
CA PRO A 36 8.59 12.98 -10.70
C PRO A 36 8.49 13.49 -9.25
N ILE A 37 8.36 12.60 -8.24
CA ILE A 37 8.13 12.96 -6.84
C ILE A 37 9.45 12.95 -6.05
N GLY A 38 10.37 12.05 -6.39
CA GLY A 38 11.64 11.92 -5.69
C GLY A 38 12.31 10.58 -5.94
N HIS A 39 13.37 10.33 -5.21
CA HIS A 39 14.10 9.07 -5.28
C HIS A 39 13.58 8.09 -4.24
N PHE A 40 13.05 6.97 -4.70
CA PHE A 40 12.51 5.93 -3.83
C PHE A 40 13.14 4.57 -4.15
N ARG A 41 13.44 3.82 -3.10
CA ARG A 41 13.74 2.40 -3.21
C ARG A 41 12.43 1.63 -3.25
N VAL A 42 12.18 0.91 -4.33
CA VAL A 42 10.98 0.09 -4.52
C VAL A 42 11.38 -1.36 -4.58
N THR A 43 10.98 -2.14 -3.58
CA THR A 43 11.31 -3.56 -3.43
C THR A 43 10.04 -4.38 -3.38
N TYR A 44 9.96 -5.46 -4.18
CA TYR A 44 8.88 -6.43 -4.10
C TYR A 44 9.39 -7.69 -3.42
N LEU A 45 8.84 -8.02 -2.26
CA LEU A 45 9.29 -9.17 -1.47
C LEU A 45 8.11 -9.80 -0.73
N GLN A 46 8.05 -11.14 -0.69
CA GLN A 46 7.04 -11.90 0.04
C GLN A 46 5.60 -11.39 -0.25
N SER A 47 5.32 -11.15 -1.53
CA SER A 47 4.01 -10.69 -2.02
C SER A 47 3.56 -9.33 -1.48
N ALA A 48 4.50 -8.46 -1.15
CA ALA A 48 4.27 -7.07 -0.78
C ALA A 48 5.27 -6.15 -1.47
N LEU A 49 4.88 -4.92 -1.72
CA LEU A 49 5.72 -3.86 -2.26
C LEU A 49 6.09 -2.91 -1.13
N TYR A 50 7.38 -2.65 -0.98
CA TYR A 50 7.95 -1.74 0.00
C TYR A 50 8.50 -0.54 -0.76
N ILE A 51 8.15 0.66 -0.32
CA ILE A 51 8.59 1.92 -0.91
C ILE A 51 9.18 2.76 0.20
N GLU A 52 10.48 2.96 0.12
CA GLU A 52 11.27 3.71 1.09
C GLU A 52 11.82 4.97 0.42
N ALA A 53 11.87 6.07 1.14
CA ALA A 53 12.60 7.25 0.71
C ALA A 53 14.09 6.90 0.59
N ALA A 54 14.72 7.25 -0.54
CA ALA A 54 16.13 7.00 -0.75
C ALA A 54 17.01 8.16 -0.27
N ASP A 55 16.43 9.34 -0.13
CA ASP A 55 17.05 10.56 0.39
C ASP A 55 16.00 11.45 1.09
N ASP A 56 16.46 12.48 1.78
CA ASP A 56 15.63 13.41 2.54
C ASP A 56 14.73 14.31 1.67
N ALA A 57 14.98 14.37 0.36
CA ALA A 57 14.18 15.14 -0.59
C ALA A 57 12.94 14.37 -1.09
N ALA A 58 12.86 13.07 -0.81
CA ALA A 58 11.75 12.23 -1.24
C ALA A 58 10.51 12.45 -0.36
N ASP A 59 9.44 12.98 -0.97
CA ASP A 59 8.17 13.23 -0.30
C ASP A 59 7.31 11.96 -0.21
N LEU A 60 7.27 11.36 0.98
CA LEU A 60 6.54 10.13 1.24
C LEU A 60 5.01 10.33 1.22
N ASP A 61 4.51 11.54 1.52
CA ASP A 61 3.08 11.88 1.45
C ASP A 61 2.61 11.97 0.00
N ALA A 62 3.36 12.70 -0.82
CA ALA A 62 3.09 12.74 -2.26
C ALA A 62 3.22 11.36 -2.91
N ALA A 63 4.19 10.54 -2.48
CA ALA A 63 4.33 9.16 -2.92
C ALA A 63 3.10 8.31 -2.55
N TYR A 64 2.60 8.43 -1.31
CA TYR A 64 1.40 7.73 -0.86
C TYR A 64 0.19 8.06 -1.76
N ASP A 65 -0.07 9.34 -2.00
CA ASP A 65 -1.19 9.79 -2.84
C ASP A 65 -1.06 9.38 -4.31
N ALA A 66 0.15 9.30 -4.82
CA ALA A 66 0.42 8.85 -6.18
C ALA A 66 0.27 7.35 -6.34
N VAL A 67 0.81 6.58 -5.39
CA VAL A 67 0.87 5.10 -5.44
C VAL A 67 -0.49 4.47 -5.19
N ARG A 68 -1.33 5.05 -4.29
CA ARG A 68 -2.69 4.54 -4.07
C ARG A 68 -3.57 4.54 -5.33
N LYS A 69 -3.20 5.32 -6.35
CA LYS A 69 -3.89 5.40 -7.65
C LYS A 69 -3.31 4.44 -8.71
N VAL A 70 -2.31 3.64 -8.35
CA VAL A 70 -1.68 2.69 -9.30
C VAL A 70 -2.50 1.40 -9.34
N PHE A 71 -2.98 1.04 -10.53
CA PHE A 71 -3.67 -0.23 -10.73
C PHE A 71 -2.76 -1.43 -10.45
N GLY A 72 -3.30 -2.42 -9.74
CA GLY A 72 -2.59 -3.59 -9.25
C GLY A 72 -2.33 -3.55 -7.73
N ILE A 73 -2.43 -2.39 -7.08
CA ILE A 73 -2.33 -2.24 -5.63
C ILE A 73 -3.73 -2.27 -5.04
N ALA A 74 -4.00 -3.24 -4.16
CA ALA A 74 -5.28 -3.37 -3.48
C ALA A 74 -5.34 -2.52 -2.21
N THR A 75 -4.26 -2.54 -1.40
CA THR A 75 -4.18 -1.74 -0.18
C THR A 75 -2.81 -1.11 -0.04
N ILE A 76 -2.79 0.06 0.60
CA ILE A 76 -1.59 0.81 0.95
C ILE A 76 -1.67 1.26 2.40
N THR A 77 -0.57 1.19 3.12
CA THR A 77 -0.45 1.71 4.48
C THR A 77 0.92 2.34 4.69
N ARG A 78 0.99 3.30 5.59
CA ARG A 78 2.25 3.76 6.17
C ARG A 78 2.68 2.76 7.22
N ALA A 79 3.95 2.42 7.24
CA ALA A 79 4.55 1.51 8.20
C ALA A 79 5.91 2.03 8.63
N ALA A 80 6.35 1.62 9.80
CA ALA A 80 7.72 1.81 10.23
C ALA A 80 8.40 0.46 10.41
N ALA A 81 9.71 0.40 10.13
CA ALA A 81 10.50 -0.80 10.23
C ALA A 81 11.47 -0.75 11.42
N CYS A 82 11.66 -1.91 12.08
CA CYS A 82 12.66 -2.11 13.11
C CYS A 82 13.30 -3.49 13.00
N GLU A 83 14.27 -3.73 13.87
CA GLU A 83 14.87 -5.05 14.06
C GLU A 83 13.84 -6.09 14.54
N LYS A 84 14.10 -7.36 14.23
CA LYS A 84 13.24 -8.49 14.64
C LYS A 84 13.52 -8.88 16.08
N ASP A 85 13.19 -7.96 16.96
CA ASP A 85 13.27 -8.12 18.41
C ASP A 85 11.96 -7.66 19.07
N LYS A 86 11.49 -8.38 20.08
CA LYS A 86 10.19 -8.10 20.70
C LYS A 86 10.14 -6.72 21.36
N ASP A 87 11.26 -6.31 21.98
CA ASP A 87 11.34 -5.04 22.71
C ASP A 87 11.48 -3.88 21.72
N ALA A 88 12.24 -4.06 20.63
CA ALA A 88 12.32 -3.09 19.52
C ALA A 88 10.97 -2.90 18.83
N ILE A 89 10.22 -3.98 18.57
CA ILE A 89 8.86 -3.94 18.00
C ILE A 89 7.92 -3.18 18.95
N THR A 90 7.98 -3.46 20.24
CA THR A 90 7.15 -2.81 21.25
C THR A 90 7.45 -1.31 21.37
N ALA A 91 8.73 -0.95 21.43
CA ALA A 91 9.17 0.45 21.49
C ALA A 91 8.72 1.22 20.24
N LEU A 92 8.87 0.59 19.04
CA LEU A 92 8.39 1.18 17.81
C LEU A 92 6.87 1.34 17.80
N ALA A 93 6.12 0.33 18.24
CA ALA A 93 4.66 0.41 18.32
C ALA A 93 4.19 1.55 19.22
N LYS A 94 4.81 1.70 20.41
CA LYS A 94 4.51 2.78 21.36
C LYS A 94 4.80 4.17 20.78
N SER A 95 5.90 4.34 20.06
CA SER A 95 6.31 5.64 19.49
C SER A 95 5.61 5.96 18.18
N TYR A 96 5.57 5.02 17.24
CA TYR A 96 5.04 5.24 15.90
C TYR A 96 3.52 5.38 15.87
N LEU A 97 2.82 4.64 16.74
CA LEU A 97 1.36 4.68 16.81
C LEU A 97 0.84 5.52 17.99
N HIS A 98 1.69 6.34 18.63
CA HIS A 98 1.33 7.13 19.79
C HIS A 98 0.03 7.94 19.58
N ASP A 99 -0.04 8.71 18.52
CA ASP A 99 -1.19 9.57 18.25
C ASP A 99 -2.45 8.76 17.95
N ALA A 100 -2.32 7.67 17.17
CA ALA A 100 -3.43 6.77 16.85
C ALA A 100 -3.94 6.04 18.11
N MET A 101 -3.03 5.58 18.99
CA MET A 101 -3.38 4.94 20.26
C MET A 101 -4.05 5.93 21.23
N THR A 102 -3.56 7.18 21.27
CA THR A 102 -4.14 8.22 22.13
C THR A 102 -5.55 8.64 21.67
N ALA A 103 -5.80 8.61 20.37
CA ALA A 103 -7.10 8.98 19.80
C ALA A 103 -8.15 7.86 19.87
N ALA A 104 -7.73 6.59 19.93
CA ALA A 104 -8.63 5.44 19.92
C ALA A 104 -9.17 5.11 21.33
N HIS A 105 -10.43 4.69 21.42
CA HIS A 105 -11.01 4.18 22.67
C HIS A 105 -10.73 2.69 22.86
N SER A 106 -10.57 1.94 21.77
CA SER A 106 -10.29 0.50 21.85
C SER A 106 -9.29 0.07 20.77
N PHE A 107 -8.52 -0.98 21.08
CA PHE A 107 -7.55 -1.53 20.15
C PHE A 107 -7.41 -3.05 20.25
N LYS A 108 -6.85 -3.64 19.19
CA LYS A 108 -6.27 -4.98 19.21
C LYS A 108 -4.91 -5.01 18.52
N VAL A 109 -4.13 -6.03 18.82
CA VAL A 109 -2.87 -6.32 18.12
C VAL A 109 -3.04 -7.56 17.27
N GLU A 110 -2.72 -7.45 15.98
CA GLU A 110 -2.68 -8.56 15.03
C GLU A 110 -1.27 -8.76 14.51
N THR A 111 -0.69 -9.93 14.72
CA THR A 111 0.64 -10.27 14.23
C THR A 111 0.58 -11.24 13.06
N LYS A 112 1.27 -10.89 11.97
CA LYS A 112 1.57 -11.79 10.87
C LYS A 112 3.05 -12.14 10.86
N ARG A 113 3.38 -13.42 11.10
CA ARG A 113 4.75 -13.91 11.11
C ARG A 113 5.04 -14.75 9.87
N SER A 114 5.89 -14.24 8.98
CA SER A 114 6.39 -14.96 7.81
C SER A 114 7.74 -15.62 8.09
N ASP A 115 8.59 -15.02 8.93
CA ASP A 115 9.84 -15.62 9.39
C ASP A 115 9.59 -16.54 10.59
N LYS A 116 9.63 -17.85 10.34
CA LYS A 116 9.43 -18.87 11.38
C LYS A 116 10.60 -18.99 12.37
N ARG A 117 11.75 -18.37 12.10
CA ARG A 117 12.93 -18.35 13.00
C ARG A 117 12.76 -17.35 14.15
N PHE A 118 11.82 -16.43 14.05
CA PHE A 118 11.49 -15.53 15.15
C PHE A 118 10.99 -16.34 16.37
N PRO A 119 11.51 -16.10 17.59
CA PRO A 119 11.30 -17.00 18.73
C PRO A 119 9.87 -17.09 19.24
N MET A 120 9.04 -16.06 19.00
CA MET A 120 7.64 -16.03 19.44
C MET A 120 6.69 -16.40 18.30
N THR A 121 5.59 -17.04 18.64
CA THR A 121 4.46 -17.22 17.71
C THR A 121 3.73 -15.89 17.48
N SER A 122 2.88 -15.86 16.45
CA SER A 122 2.07 -14.65 16.20
C SER A 122 1.17 -14.30 17.37
N ILE A 123 0.61 -15.30 18.04
CA ILE A 123 -0.29 -15.11 19.19
C ILE A 123 0.50 -14.54 20.39
N GLU A 124 1.62 -15.17 20.71
CA GLU A 124 2.48 -14.70 21.83
C GLU A 124 2.96 -13.27 21.63
N LEU A 125 3.39 -12.92 20.41
CA LEU A 125 3.82 -11.54 20.12
C LEU A 125 2.66 -10.56 20.20
N SER A 126 1.47 -10.92 19.72
CA SER A 126 0.29 -10.07 19.84
C SER A 126 -0.10 -9.83 21.28
N GLN A 127 -0.03 -10.88 22.12
CA GLN A 127 -0.35 -10.77 23.55
C GLN A 127 0.69 -9.93 24.30
N TYR A 128 1.97 -10.15 24.01
CA TYR A 128 3.06 -9.42 24.63
C TYR A 128 2.98 -7.92 24.32
N VAL A 129 2.94 -7.57 23.01
CA VAL A 129 2.86 -6.15 22.59
C VAL A 129 1.53 -5.54 23.02
N GLY A 130 0.44 -6.30 22.99
CA GLY A 130 -0.89 -5.84 23.43
C GLY A 130 -0.91 -5.46 24.91
N GLY A 131 -0.28 -6.26 25.78
CA GLY A 131 -0.12 -5.95 27.21
C GLY A 131 0.71 -4.70 27.45
N GLU A 132 1.85 -4.58 26.77
CA GLU A 132 2.74 -3.43 26.83
C GLU A 132 2.09 -2.11 26.33
N LEU A 133 1.23 -2.21 25.30
CA LEU A 133 0.47 -1.06 24.82
C LEU A 133 -0.66 -0.68 25.80
N ALA A 134 -1.37 -1.67 26.37
CA ALA A 134 -2.41 -1.40 27.37
C ALA A 134 -1.86 -0.71 28.61
N GLU A 135 -0.65 -1.08 29.05
CA GLU A 135 0.04 -0.43 30.16
C GLU A 135 0.48 1.00 29.80
N ALA A 136 0.99 1.21 28.59
CA ALA A 136 1.45 2.52 28.13
C ALA A 136 0.29 3.50 27.82
N PHE A 137 -0.88 2.99 27.44
CA PHE A 137 -2.07 3.77 27.07
C PHE A 137 -3.29 3.38 27.92
N PRO A 138 -3.33 3.74 29.21
CA PRO A 138 -4.35 3.27 30.16
C PRO A 138 -5.77 3.74 29.85
N ASN A 139 -5.94 4.72 28.98
CA ASN A 139 -7.25 5.23 28.54
C ASN A 139 -7.82 4.44 27.36
N THR A 140 -7.08 3.47 26.81
CA THR A 140 -7.47 2.68 25.64
C THR A 140 -7.71 1.22 26.06
N VAL A 141 -8.86 0.64 25.74
CA VAL A 141 -9.26 -0.72 26.15
C VAL A 141 -8.88 -1.72 25.07
N VAL A 142 -8.50 -2.93 25.50
CA VAL A 142 -8.30 -4.04 24.55
C VAL A 142 -9.66 -4.61 24.13
N ASP A 143 -9.99 -4.54 22.86
CA ASP A 143 -11.17 -5.16 22.27
C ASP A 143 -10.77 -5.99 21.05
N VAL A 144 -10.88 -7.33 21.18
CA VAL A 144 -10.49 -8.26 20.11
C VAL A 144 -11.59 -8.48 19.06
N HIS A 145 -12.82 -8.06 19.33
CA HIS A 145 -13.97 -8.30 18.46
C HIS A 145 -14.27 -7.10 17.56
N ASP A 146 -14.39 -5.90 18.12
CA ASP A 146 -14.73 -4.68 17.36
C ASP A 146 -13.86 -3.49 17.79
N PRO A 147 -12.54 -3.55 17.55
CA PRO A 147 -11.62 -2.48 17.93
C PRO A 147 -11.71 -1.29 16.98
N GLU A 148 -11.61 -0.08 17.52
CA GLU A 148 -11.42 1.13 16.71
C GLU A 148 -10.07 1.14 16.00
N LEU A 149 -9.02 0.65 16.67
CA LEU A 149 -7.67 0.59 16.13
C LEU A 149 -7.15 -0.85 16.09
N THR A 150 -6.71 -1.30 14.92
CA THR A 150 -5.96 -2.54 14.79
C THR A 150 -4.49 -2.23 14.59
N VAL A 151 -3.67 -2.48 15.63
CA VAL A 151 -2.21 -2.46 15.53
C VAL A 151 -1.75 -3.72 14.81
N ARG A 152 -1.03 -3.56 13.71
CA ARG A 152 -0.55 -4.67 12.90
C ARG A 152 0.96 -4.79 12.97
N LEU A 153 1.42 -5.99 13.33
CA LEU A 153 2.82 -6.36 13.39
C LEU A 153 3.10 -7.38 12.30
N GLU A 154 4.05 -7.09 11.43
CA GLU A 154 4.47 -8.04 10.39
C GLU A 154 5.96 -8.42 10.61
N VAL A 155 6.21 -9.64 11.09
CA VAL A 155 7.59 -10.16 11.22
C VAL A 155 7.95 -10.90 9.93
N ARG A 156 8.88 -10.32 9.18
CA ARG A 156 9.34 -10.83 7.89
C ARG A 156 10.82 -11.22 7.95
N GLU A 157 11.39 -11.73 6.87
CA GLU A 157 12.79 -12.20 6.88
C GLU A 157 13.79 -11.10 7.16
N GLN A 158 13.59 -9.90 6.62
CA GLN A 158 14.55 -8.79 6.71
C GLN A 158 14.34 -7.90 7.93
N ALA A 159 13.09 -7.63 8.31
CA ALA A 159 12.74 -6.69 9.38
C ALA A 159 11.37 -7.03 9.98
N ALA A 160 11.06 -6.38 11.10
CA ALA A 160 9.71 -6.27 11.60
C ALA A 160 9.10 -4.92 11.18
N TYR A 161 7.81 -4.92 10.91
CA TYR A 161 7.06 -3.74 10.49
C TYR A 161 5.87 -3.52 11.40
N VAL A 162 5.69 -2.26 11.80
CA VAL A 162 4.55 -1.80 12.61
C VAL A 162 3.71 -0.85 11.78
N HIS A 163 2.42 -1.10 11.74
CA HIS A 163 1.47 -0.21 11.09
C HIS A 163 0.08 -0.35 11.70
N ALA A 164 -0.80 0.56 11.38
CA ALA A 164 -2.21 0.51 11.76
C ALA A 164 -3.09 0.23 10.55
N GLN A 165 -3.95 1.17 10.22
CA GLN A 165 -4.95 1.01 9.18
C GLN A 165 -4.34 0.94 7.77
N ALA A 166 -4.72 -0.08 7.02
CA ALA A 166 -4.50 -0.12 5.58
C ALA A 166 -5.71 0.49 4.85
N VAL A 167 -5.43 1.35 3.88
CA VAL A 167 -6.47 2.01 3.07
C VAL A 167 -6.58 1.31 1.73
N GLU A 168 -7.79 1.21 1.22
CA GLU A 168 -8.03 0.70 -0.13
C GLU A 168 -7.39 1.59 -1.18
N ALA A 169 -6.77 0.95 -2.17
CA ALA A 169 -6.15 1.58 -3.32
C ALA A 169 -6.92 1.24 -4.61
N ALA A 170 -6.37 1.59 -5.77
CA ALA A 170 -7.07 1.45 -7.04
C ALA A 170 -7.46 0.01 -7.41
N GLY A 171 -6.78 -1.01 -6.88
CA GLY A 171 -7.04 -2.41 -7.19
C GLY A 171 -6.77 -2.77 -8.65
N GLY A 172 -7.37 -3.86 -9.10
CA GLY A 172 -7.27 -4.31 -10.50
C GLY A 172 -5.91 -4.91 -10.86
N MET A 173 -5.53 -4.77 -12.13
CA MET A 173 -4.32 -5.36 -12.72
C MET A 173 -3.32 -4.28 -13.13
N PRO A 174 -2.00 -4.54 -13.07
CA PRO A 174 -0.99 -3.59 -13.54
C PRO A 174 -1.19 -3.24 -15.01
N VAL A 175 -1.23 -1.94 -15.32
CA VAL A 175 -1.40 -1.46 -16.69
C VAL A 175 -0.27 -1.98 -17.60
N GLY A 176 -0.64 -2.48 -18.76
CA GLY A 176 0.25 -3.03 -19.78
C GLY A 176 0.52 -4.53 -19.63
N CYS A 177 -0.10 -5.22 -18.65
CA CYS A 177 0.01 -6.67 -18.56
C CYS A 177 -0.98 -7.42 -19.48
N ASN A 178 -2.04 -6.76 -19.95
CA ASN A 178 -3.08 -7.34 -20.83
C ASN A 178 -3.15 -6.63 -22.19
N GLY A 179 -1.99 -6.32 -22.77
CA GLY A 179 -1.90 -5.71 -24.10
C GLY A 179 -2.19 -4.21 -24.11
N ALA A 180 -2.58 -3.69 -25.28
CA ALA A 180 -2.90 -2.30 -25.51
C ALA A 180 -4.16 -2.15 -26.37
N ALA A 181 -4.89 -1.05 -26.16
CA ALA A 181 -6.07 -0.71 -26.95
C ALA A 181 -6.10 0.81 -27.22
N VAL A 182 -6.70 1.17 -28.36
CA VAL A 182 -7.07 2.57 -28.62
C VAL A 182 -8.41 2.85 -27.95
N THR A 183 -8.52 4.00 -27.29
CA THR A 183 -9.79 4.50 -26.74
C THR A 183 -10.13 5.84 -27.37
N LEU A 184 -11.38 6.01 -27.79
CA LEU A 184 -11.86 7.28 -28.31
C LEU A 184 -12.35 8.12 -27.12
N LEU A 185 -11.70 9.26 -26.88
CA LEU A 185 -12.11 10.21 -25.85
C LEU A 185 -13.01 11.30 -26.46
N SER A 186 -14.18 11.47 -25.89
CA SER A 186 -15.09 12.58 -26.16
C SER A 186 -15.09 13.55 -24.96
N GLY A 187 -15.77 14.69 -25.11
CA GLY A 187 -16.01 15.62 -24.00
C GLY A 187 -17.07 15.15 -22.99
N GLY A 188 -17.66 13.96 -23.20
CA GLY A 188 -18.64 13.36 -22.31
C GLY A 188 -18.01 12.54 -21.17
N ILE A 189 -18.82 12.19 -20.16
CA ILE A 189 -18.37 11.45 -18.96
C ILE A 189 -18.17 9.95 -19.21
N ASP A 190 -18.79 9.37 -20.22
CA ASP A 190 -18.77 7.90 -20.43
C ASP A 190 -17.40 7.41 -20.92
N SER A 191 -16.75 8.14 -21.82
CA SER A 191 -15.48 7.71 -22.40
C SER A 191 -14.32 7.69 -21.39
N PRO A 192 -14.16 8.64 -20.42
CA PRO A 192 -13.19 8.51 -19.35
C PRO A 192 -13.50 7.33 -18.41
N VAL A 193 -14.78 7.08 -18.08
CA VAL A 193 -15.19 5.99 -17.19
C VAL A 193 -14.90 4.64 -17.82
N SER A 194 -15.30 4.43 -19.07
CA SER A 194 -15.01 3.19 -19.80
C SER A 194 -13.50 2.96 -19.96
N SER A 195 -12.75 4.02 -20.27
CA SER A 195 -11.28 3.98 -20.33
C SER A 195 -10.67 3.57 -18.99
N TYR A 196 -11.13 4.13 -17.87
CA TYR A 196 -10.70 3.75 -16.52
C TYR A 196 -10.97 2.27 -16.24
N MET A 197 -12.18 1.79 -16.56
CA MET A 197 -12.57 0.39 -16.34
C MET A 197 -11.69 -0.58 -17.12
N ILE A 198 -11.38 -0.28 -18.38
CA ILE A 198 -10.51 -1.09 -19.22
C ILE A 198 -9.05 -1.03 -18.75
N ALA A 199 -8.54 0.17 -18.40
CA ALA A 199 -7.19 0.32 -17.83
C ALA A 199 -7.03 -0.47 -16.53
N LYS A 200 -8.06 -0.47 -15.67
CA LYS A 200 -8.10 -1.23 -14.41
C LYS A 200 -7.97 -2.75 -14.64
N ARG A 201 -8.30 -3.26 -15.82
CA ARG A 201 -8.09 -4.66 -16.23
C ARG A 201 -6.69 -4.93 -16.81
N GLY A 202 -5.77 -3.96 -16.69
CA GLY A 202 -4.37 -4.09 -17.09
C GLY A 202 -4.08 -3.75 -18.54
N VAL A 203 -5.02 -3.20 -19.28
CA VAL A 203 -4.84 -2.78 -20.67
C VAL A 203 -4.15 -1.41 -20.72
N ARG A 204 -3.10 -1.27 -21.52
CA ARG A 204 -2.50 0.03 -21.82
C ARG A 204 -3.36 0.76 -22.84
N LEU A 205 -3.90 1.92 -22.46
CA LEU A 205 -4.71 2.72 -23.36
C LEU A 205 -3.88 3.75 -24.12
N VAL A 206 -4.27 3.94 -25.40
CA VAL A 206 -3.82 5.03 -26.24
C VAL A 206 -5.05 5.89 -26.55
N PRO A 207 -5.25 7.01 -25.84
CA PRO A 207 -6.42 7.85 -26.07
C PRO A 207 -6.28 8.62 -27.38
N VAL A 208 -7.36 8.66 -28.16
CA VAL A 208 -7.49 9.43 -29.39
C VAL A 208 -8.72 10.32 -29.27
N HIS A 209 -8.54 11.60 -29.52
CA HIS A 209 -9.62 12.56 -29.59
C HIS A 209 -9.73 13.12 -31.03
N PHE A 210 -10.94 13.10 -31.57
CA PHE A 210 -11.23 13.70 -32.88
C PHE A 210 -11.74 15.13 -32.66
N PHE A 211 -10.94 16.10 -33.06
CA PHE A 211 -11.33 17.50 -33.03
C PHE A 211 -11.99 17.87 -34.38
N SER A 212 -13.21 18.40 -34.34
CA SER A 212 -13.98 18.80 -35.53
C SER A 212 -14.46 20.26 -35.38
N PHE A 213 -13.69 21.18 -35.93
CA PHE A 213 -14.09 22.58 -35.99
C PHE A 213 -15.17 22.81 -37.06
N PRO A 214 -16.23 23.60 -36.83
CA PRO A 214 -16.57 24.35 -35.62
C PRO A 214 -17.46 23.57 -34.63
N TYR A 215 -17.68 22.27 -34.84
CA TYR A 215 -18.66 21.47 -34.07
C TYR A 215 -18.14 21.01 -32.69
N THR A 216 -16.83 21.04 -32.47
CA THR A 216 -16.22 20.78 -31.17
C THR A 216 -15.70 22.08 -30.56
N SER A 217 -16.05 22.36 -29.30
CA SER A 217 -15.56 23.55 -28.61
C SER A 217 -14.07 23.43 -28.27
N GLU A 218 -13.38 24.58 -28.09
CA GLU A 218 -11.99 24.64 -27.60
C GLU A 218 -11.84 23.98 -26.21
N LEU A 219 -12.91 23.94 -25.41
CA LEU A 219 -12.94 23.27 -24.09
C LEU A 219 -12.91 21.73 -24.19
N ALA A 220 -13.09 21.16 -25.39
CA ALA A 220 -13.03 19.73 -25.62
C ALA A 220 -11.62 19.23 -25.99
N LYS A 221 -10.63 20.12 -26.11
CA LYS A 221 -9.22 19.81 -26.29
C LYS A 221 -8.55 19.53 -24.96
#